data_17ca34288d0e983ad3eb1bdc0f970429
#
_entry.id   17ca34288d0e983ad3eb1bdc0f970429
#
_cell.length_a   1.000
_cell.length_b   1.000
_cell.length_c   1.000
_cell.angle_alpha   90.00
_cell.angle_beta   90.00
_cell.angle_gamma   90.00
#
_symmetry.space_group_name_H-M   'P 1'
#
loop_
_entity.id
_entity.type
_entity.pdbx_description
1 polymer ?
#
loop_
_entity_poly.entity_id
_entity_poly.type
_entity_poly.pdbx_seq_one_letter_code
_entity_poly.pdbx_strand_id
1 'polypeptide(L)'
;VQIVAFVVIALLGVVFVGARYVRLDNLLGFGQYTVHARFADSGGIFTNAEVTYRGVPVGRVGELGLTEDGIDVTLLLDNGGPQIPASTRAVVANRSAIGEQYVDLLPDTDEGPYLEEGSVIGEDATDVPVPVQDLLVSTNALVRSVPVDSLRTVVTELGAAFDGRGGQLQ
;
A
#
# COMPACT_ATOMS: atom_id res chain seq x y z
N VAL A 1 47.64 -21.35 19.15
CA VAL A 1 47.66 -20.78 17.77
C VAL A 1 46.42 -21.24 17.03
N GLN A 2 46.06 -22.54 16.99
CA GLN A 2 44.89 -23.05 16.22
C GLN A 2 43.55 -22.51 16.70
N ILE A 3 43.34 -22.40 18.03
CA ILE A 3 42.09 -21.85 18.61
C ILE A 3 41.92 -20.36 18.25
N VAL A 4 43.00 -19.59 18.31
CA VAL A 4 43.00 -18.18 17.95
C VAL A 4 42.67 -18.01 16.46
N ALA A 5 43.30 -18.81 15.58
CA ALA A 5 43.01 -18.80 14.17
C ALA A 5 41.54 -19.15 13.87
N PHE A 6 41.01 -20.16 14.55
CA PHE A 6 39.58 -20.54 14.42
C PHE A 6 38.65 -19.40 14.84
N VAL A 7 38.89 -18.76 15.99
CA VAL A 7 38.07 -17.66 16.48
C VAL A 7 38.11 -16.46 15.51
N VAL A 8 39.28 -16.12 14.96
CA VAL A 8 39.42 -15.05 13.99
C VAL A 8 38.63 -15.37 12.71
N ILE A 9 38.76 -16.58 12.17
CA ILE A 9 38.04 -16.99 10.97
C ILE A 9 36.51 -17.01 11.22
N ALA A 10 36.08 -17.51 12.40
CA ALA A 10 34.66 -17.52 12.78
C ALA A 10 34.09 -16.10 12.90
N LEU A 11 34.83 -15.17 13.55
CA LEU A 11 34.45 -13.76 13.65
C LEU A 11 34.34 -13.08 12.24
N LEU A 12 35.34 -13.31 11.41
CA LEU A 12 35.32 -12.78 10.03
C LEU A 12 34.13 -13.35 9.24
N GLY A 13 33.84 -14.64 9.40
CA GLY A 13 32.68 -15.27 8.76
C GLY A 13 31.35 -14.67 9.23
N VAL A 14 31.18 -14.47 10.53
CA VAL A 14 29.98 -13.87 11.13
C VAL A 14 29.81 -12.42 10.64
N VAL A 15 30.88 -11.62 10.65
CA VAL A 15 30.85 -10.24 10.16
C VAL A 15 30.52 -10.21 8.68
N PHE A 16 31.14 -11.08 7.88
CA PHE A 16 30.88 -11.14 6.42
C PHE A 16 29.43 -11.54 6.13
N VAL A 17 28.91 -12.57 6.80
CA VAL A 17 27.52 -13.00 6.63
C VAL A 17 26.56 -11.92 7.13
N GLY A 18 26.83 -11.31 8.27
CA GLY A 18 26.02 -10.21 8.81
C GLY A 18 25.97 -9.02 7.85
N ALA A 19 27.11 -8.59 7.33
CA ALA A 19 27.16 -7.47 6.38
C ALA A 19 26.49 -7.80 5.04
N ARG A 20 26.68 -9.04 4.55
CA ARG A 20 26.23 -9.41 3.19
C ARG A 20 24.77 -9.88 3.11
N TYR A 21 24.27 -10.56 4.15
CA TYR A 21 22.94 -11.18 4.15
C TYR A 21 21.94 -10.47 5.06
N VAL A 22 22.36 -9.94 6.20
CA VAL A 22 21.46 -9.25 7.15
C VAL A 22 21.25 -7.78 6.76
N ARG A 23 22.03 -7.24 5.79
CA ARG A 23 21.99 -5.83 5.41
C ARG A 23 22.03 -4.93 6.65
N LEU A 24 23.07 -5.11 7.47
CA LEU A 24 23.27 -4.34 8.70
C LEU A 24 23.37 -2.83 8.48
N ASP A 25 23.74 -2.41 7.29
CA ASP A 25 23.66 -1.04 6.79
C ASP A 25 22.23 -0.48 6.87
N ASN A 26 21.22 -1.26 6.47
CA ASN A 26 19.81 -0.86 6.55
C ASN A 26 19.27 -0.84 7.99
N LEU A 27 19.81 -1.69 8.88
CA LEU A 27 19.43 -1.69 10.29
C LEU A 27 20.03 -0.51 11.07
N LEU A 28 21.15 0.02 10.59
CA LEU A 28 21.86 1.16 11.20
C LEU A 28 21.48 2.50 10.54
N GLY A 29 20.53 2.50 9.58
CA GLY A 29 20.10 3.71 8.86
C GLY A 29 21.13 4.24 7.88
N PHE A 30 22.22 3.51 7.62
CA PHE A 30 23.20 3.90 6.62
C PHE A 30 22.69 3.54 5.22
N GLY A 31 22.57 4.53 4.35
CA GLY A 31 22.15 4.32 2.97
C GLY A 31 20.65 4.45 2.71
N GLN A 32 19.93 5.10 3.63
CA GLN A 32 18.53 5.49 3.45
C GLN A 32 18.38 7.00 3.63
N TYR A 33 17.37 7.57 3.02
CA TYR A 33 16.92 8.94 3.26
C TYR A 33 15.47 8.94 3.71
N THR A 34 15.11 9.97 4.46
CA THR A 34 13.83 10.08 5.13
C THR A 34 12.90 11.00 4.34
N VAL A 35 11.70 10.52 4.06
CA VAL A 35 10.62 11.31 3.48
C VAL A 35 9.42 11.24 4.42
N HIS A 36 8.72 12.35 4.62
CA HIS A 36 7.50 12.42 5.40
C HIS A 36 6.28 12.41 4.49
N ALA A 37 5.31 11.55 4.76
CA ALA A 37 4.04 11.50 4.04
C ALA A 37 2.89 11.77 5.04
N ARG A 38 2.10 12.81 4.77
CA ARG A 38 0.96 13.18 5.62
C ARG A 38 -0.30 12.57 5.08
N PHE A 39 -0.96 11.76 5.90
CA PHE A 39 -2.22 11.11 5.57
C PHE A 39 -3.33 11.57 6.51
N ALA A 40 -4.56 11.67 6.02
CA ALA A 40 -5.74 11.94 6.84
C ALA A 40 -6.03 10.79 7.83
N ASP A 41 -5.67 9.56 7.47
CA ASP A 41 -5.85 8.33 8.28
C ASP A 41 -4.72 7.35 7.99
N SER A 42 -4.48 6.39 8.89
CA SER A 42 -3.44 5.38 8.71
C SER A 42 -3.73 4.41 7.57
N GLY A 43 -4.98 4.25 7.17
CA GLY A 43 -5.40 3.21 6.23
C GLY A 43 -5.00 1.79 6.65
N GLY A 44 -4.56 1.63 7.91
CA GLY A 44 -4.05 0.37 8.46
C GLY A 44 -2.54 0.15 8.22
N ILE A 45 -1.80 1.16 7.73
CA ILE A 45 -0.35 1.06 7.58
C ILE A 45 0.34 0.93 8.95
N PHE A 46 1.46 0.24 8.99
CA PHE A 46 2.21 -0.05 10.21
C PHE A 46 3.72 0.10 9.99
N THR A 47 4.46 0.25 11.09
CA THR A 47 5.93 0.34 11.06
C THR A 47 6.54 -0.92 10.43
N ASN A 48 7.56 -0.73 9.58
CA ASN A 48 8.21 -1.75 8.75
C ASN A 48 7.35 -2.31 7.59
N ALA A 49 6.17 -1.77 7.34
CA ALA A 49 5.46 -2.06 6.08
C ALA A 49 6.36 -1.68 4.89
N GLU A 50 6.20 -2.36 3.78
CA GLU A 50 7.00 -2.11 2.58
C GLU A 50 6.60 -0.78 1.93
N VAL A 51 7.59 -0.07 1.37
CA VAL A 51 7.36 1.05 0.46
C VAL A 51 7.80 0.63 -0.92
N THR A 52 6.92 0.77 -1.90
CA THR A 52 7.19 0.46 -3.31
C THR A 52 7.16 1.72 -4.16
N TYR A 53 7.88 1.69 -5.28
CA TYR A 53 7.81 2.66 -6.34
C TYR A 53 7.46 1.93 -7.62
N ARG A 54 6.24 2.19 -8.15
CA ARG A 54 5.69 1.42 -9.28
C ARG A 54 5.70 -0.09 -9.04
N GLY A 55 5.41 -0.51 -7.80
CA GLY A 55 5.36 -1.92 -7.41
C GLY A 55 6.73 -2.57 -7.14
N VAL A 56 7.83 -1.82 -7.24
CA VAL A 56 9.18 -2.31 -6.90
C VAL A 56 9.56 -1.82 -5.50
N PRO A 57 9.98 -2.71 -4.59
CA PRO A 57 10.42 -2.31 -3.25
C PRO A 57 11.58 -1.31 -3.28
N VAL A 58 11.41 -0.17 -2.62
CA VAL A 58 12.39 0.92 -2.53
C VAL A 58 12.69 1.36 -1.10
N GLY A 59 11.98 0.79 -0.11
CA GLY A 59 12.16 1.17 1.27
C GLY A 59 11.13 0.54 2.20
N ARG A 60 10.97 1.13 3.37
CA ARG A 60 10.01 0.71 4.39
C ARG A 60 9.41 1.90 5.14
N VAL A 61 8.28 1.67 5.77
CA VAL A 61 7.64 2.61 6.69
C VAL A 61 8.42 2.63 8.01
N GLY A 62 8.80 3.82 8.45
CA GLY A 62 9.45 4.07 9.72
C GLY A 62 8.44 4.31 10.85
N GLU A 63 8.58 5.45 11.52
CA GLU A 63 7.71 5.87 12.61
C GLU A 63 6.41 6.49 12.08
N LEU A 64 5.32 6.29 12.82
CA LEU A 64 4.04 6.94 12.59
C LEU A 64 3.78 7.91 13.75
N GLY A 65 3.63 9.19 13.43
CA GLY A 65 3.32 10.26 14.37
C GLY A 65 1.87 10.74 14.19
N LEU A 66 1.13 10.89 15.29
CA LEU A 66 -0.18 11.55 15.26
C LEU A 66 -0.01 13.06 15.11
N THR A 67 -0.81 13.67 14.25
CA THR A 67 -0.91 15.12 14.09
C THR A 67 -2.32 15.61 14.45
N GLU A 68 -2.57 16.92 14.45
CA GLU A 68 -3.90 17.46 14.73
C GLU A 68 -4.94 17.06 13.68
N ASP A 69 -4.52 16.94 12.41
CA ASP A 69 -5.40 16.70 11.26
C ASP A 69 -5.26 15.29 10.65
N GLY A 70 -4.40 14.43 11.22
CA GLY A 70 -4.17 13.10 10.65
C GLY A 70 -2.93 12.42 11.22
N ILE A 71 -2.13 11.83 10.35
CA ILE A 71 -0.86 11.19 10.72
C ILE A 71 0.29 11.62 9.82
N ASP A 72 1.48 11.69 10.38
CA ASP A 72 2.76 11.82 9.66
C ASP A 72 3.44 10.45 9.63
N VAL A 73 3.63 9.92 8.45
CA VAL A 73 4.28 8.62 8.20
C VAL A 73 5.67 8.86 7.68
N THR A 74 6.66 8.43 8.43
CA THR A 74 8.06 8.45 8.00
C THR A 74 8.31 7.32 7.01
N LEU A 75 8.81 7.64 5.83
CA LEU A 75 9.23 6.68 4.80
C LEU A 75 10.75 6.64 4.75
N LEU A 76 11.34 5.47 4.99
CA LEU A 76 12.78 5.24 4.90
C LEU A 76 13.09 4.64 3.54
N LEU A 77 13.63 5.45 2.64
CA LEU A 77 13.87 5.09 1.24
C LEU A 77 15.34 4.80 0.98
N ASP A 78 15.65 3.76 0.21
CA ASP A 78 17.00 3.31 -0.07
C ASP A 78 17.73 4.27 -1.04
N ASN A 79 18.88 4.81 -0.65
CA ASN A 79 19.72 5.70 -1.48
C ASN A 79 20.22 5.07 -2.79
N GLY A 80 20.29 3.75 -2.85
CA GLY A 80 20.70 2.99 -4.04
C GLY A 80 19.55 2.68 -5.01
N GLY A 81 18.34 3.17 -4.72
CA GLY A 81 17.15 2.97 -5.53
C GLY A 81 17.02 3.97 -6.69
N PRO A 82 15.91 3.92 -7.42
CA PRO A 82 15.59 4.91 -8.45
C PRO A 82 15.35 6.29 -7.84
N GLN A 83 15.62 7.35 -8.60
CA GLN A 83 15.22 8.70 -8.23
C GLN A 83 13.69 8.83 -8.31
N ILE A 84 13.06 9.22 -7.23
CA ILE A 84 11.60 9.31 -7.12
C ILE A 84 11.20 10.79 -7.26
N PRO A 85 10.39 11.16 -8.26
CA PRO A 85 9.96 12.54 -8.45
C PRO A 85 9.20 13.08 -7.23
N ALA A 86 9.38 14.35 -6.91
CA ALA A 86 8.69 15.01 -5.80
C ALA A 86 7.18 15.17 -6.03
N SER A 87 6.71 15.05 -7.28
CA SER A 87 5.29 15.02 -7.66
C SER A 87 4.62 13.66 -7.41
N THR A 88 5.33 12.72 -6.78
CA THR A 88 4.81 11.39 -6.48
C THR A 88 3.68 11.46 -5.45
N ARG A 89 2.61 10.71 -5.72
CA ARG A 89 1.57 10.43 -4.72
C ARG A 89 1.94 9.21 -3.89
N ALA A 90 1.67 9.27 -2.59
CA ALA A 90 1.83 8.13 -1.69
C ALA A 90 0.45 7.53 -1.40
N VAL A 91 0.25 6.27 -1.76
CA VAL A 91 -1.03 5.57 -1.62
C VAL A 91 -0.84 4.37 -0.70
N VAL A 92 -1.61 4.30 0.38
CA VAL A 92 -1.71 3.08 1.17
C VAL A 92 -2.58 2.09 0.39
N ALA A 93 -2.05 0.90 0.14
CA ALA A 93 -2.75 -0.14 -0.61
C ALA A 93 -2.69 -1.49 0.10
N ASN A 94 -3.66 -2.36 -0.19
CA ASN A 94 -3.68 -3.72 0.33
C ASN A 94 -2.88 -4.65 -0.60
N ARG A 95 -1.89 -5.33 -0.05
CA ARG A 95 -1.10 -6.33 -0.77
C ARG A 95 -1.85 -7.64 -0.96
N SER A 96 -2.70 -7.96 0.00
CA SER A 96 -3.45 -9.21 0.01
C SER A 96 -4.86 -9.02 0.58
N ALA A 97 -5.76 -9.97 0.29
CA ALA A 97 -7.11 -10.00 0.83
C ALA A 97 -7.17 -10.14 2.37
N ILE A 98 -6.08 -10.56 3.00
CA ILE A 98 -5.97 -10.69 4.47
C ILE A 98 -5.54 -9.40 5.16
N GLY A 99 -5.31 -8.30 4.40
CA GLY A 99 -5.14 -6.97 4.97
C GLY A 99 -3.70 -6.56 5.28
N GLU A 100 -2.69 -7.14 4.61
CA GLU A 100 -1.33 -6.62 4.67
C GLU A 100 -1.24 -5.36 3.81
N GLN A 101 -0.97 -4.20 4.44
CA GLN A 101 -0.84 -2.92 3.76
C GLN A 101 0.62 -2.61 3.43
N TYR A 102 0.79 -1.78 2.40
CA TYR A 102 2.06 -1.20 1.99
C TYR A 102 1.81 0.22 1.45
N VAL A 103 2.86 1.02 1.33
CA VAL A 103 2.79 2.33 0.67
C VAL A 103 3.30 2.20 -0.75
N ASP A 104 2.49 2.58 -1.73
CA ASP A 104 2.91 2.65 -3.12
C ASP A 104 3.15 4.11 -3.53
N LEU A 105 4.33 4.38 -4.04
CA LEU A 105 4.73 5.68 -4.57
C LEU A 105 4.45 5.70 -6.07
N LEU A 106 3.43 6.47 -6.45
CA LEU A 106 2.92 6.58 -7.80
C LEU A 106 3.29 7.95 -8.39
N PRO A 107 4.30 8.04 -9.24
CA PRO A 107 4.70 9.31 -9.83
C PRO A 107 3.74 9.72 -10.95
N ASP A 108 3.48 11.02 -11.03
CA ASP A 108 2.74 11.61 -12.14
C ASP A 108 3.65 11.85 -13.36
N THR A 109 4.95 12.06 -13.13
CA THR A 109 5.97 12.25 -14.17
C THR A 109 7.24 11.49 -13.82
N ASP A 110 8.19 11.39 -14.76
CA ASP A 110 9.53 10.85 -14.52
C ASP A 110 10.59 11.95 -14.32
N GLU A 111 10.16 13.22 -14.38
CA GLU A 111 11.04 14.39 -14.31
C GLU A 111 11.10 14.95 -12.89
N GLY A 112 12.26 15.55 -12.53
CA GLY A 112 12.47 16.23 -11.25
C GLY A 112 11.69 17.53 -11.08
N PRO A 113 11.69 18.07 -9.89
CA PRO A 113 12.57 17.72 -8.77
C PRO A 113 12.28 16.35 -8.17
N TYR A 114 13.28 15.77 -7.48
CA TYR A 114 13.18 14.45 -6.86
C TYR A 114 13.07 14.58 -5.33
N LEU A 115 12.54 13.52 -4.71
CA LEU A 115 12.49 13.40 -3.25
C LEU A 115 13.92 13.32 -2.69
N GLU A 116 14.18 14.08 -1.64
CA GLU A 116 15.44 14.17 -0.92
C GLU A 116 15.19 14.00 0.59
N GLU A 117 16.28 13.96 1.37
CA GLU A 117 16.20 13.92 2.84
C GLU A 117 15.31 15.04 3.37
N GLY A 118 14.31 14.68 4.17
CA GLY A 118 13.35 15.62 4.75
C GLY A 118 12.25 16.12 3.80
N SER A 119 12.15 15.57 2.58
CA SER A 119 11.02 15.88 1.68
C SER A 119 9.69 15.54 2.33
N VAL A 120 8.64 16.31 2.01
CA VAL A 120 7.28 16.10 2.53
C VAL A 120 6.31 15.88 1.37
N ILE A 121 5.60 14.78 1.40
CA ILE A 121 4.44 14.52 0.54
C ILE A 121 3.21 15.00 1.32
N GLY A 122 2.52 16.00 0.79
CA GLY A 122 1.36 16.63 1.43
C GLY A 122 0.13 15.71 1.41
N GLU A 123 -0.85 16.02 2.25
CA GLU A 123 -2.10 15.25 2.34
C GLU A 123 -2.88 15.25 1.02
N ASP A 124 -2.75 16.30 0.22
CA ASP A 124 -3.33 16.41 -1.13
C ASP A 124 -2.74 15.43 -2.16
N ALA A 125 -1.55 14.91 -1.86
CA ALA A 125 -0.85 13.90 -2.65
C ALA A 125 -0.80 12.52 -1.96
N THR A 126 -1.65 12.28 -0.97
CA THR A 126 -1.76 10.98 -0.29
C THR A 126 -3.16 10.41 -0.41
N ASP A 127 -3.27 9.08 -0.34
CA ASP A 127 -4.55 8.38 -0.40
C ASP A 127 -4.52 7.11 0.46
N VAL A 128 -5.69 6.71 0.96
CA VAL A 128 -5.85 5.50 1.76
C VAL A 128 -6.98 4.62 1.20
N PRO A 129 -6.91 3.29 1.35
CA PRO A 129 -7.94 2.41 0.82
C PRO A 129 -9.28 2.63 1.53
N VAL A 130 -10.37 2.53 0.77
CA VAL A 130 -11.72 2.56 1.35
C VAL A 130 -11.88 1.35 2.28
N PRO A 131 -12.32 1.55 3.54
CA PRO A 131 -12.56 0.46 4.47
C PRO A 131 -13.56 -0.57 3.90
N VAL A 132 -13.24 -1.86 4.06
CA VAL A 132 -14.11 -2.95 3.57
C VAL A 132 -15.51 -2.88 4.18
N GLN A 133 -15.63 -2.37 5.41
CA GLN A 133 -16.92 -2.13 6.06
C GLN A 133 -17.82 -1.19 5.26
N ASP A 134 -17.26 -0.12 4.70
CA ASP A 134 -18.01 0.87 3.91
C ASP A 134 -18.49 0.29 2.59
N LEU A 135 -17.68 -0.58 1.98
CA LEU A 135 -18.09 -1.34 0.78
C LEU A 135 -19.26 -2.28 1.11
N LEU A 136 -19.23 -2.98 2.25
CA LEU A 136 -20.30 -3.87 2.68
C LEU A 136 -21.59 -3.09 3.01
N VAL A 137 -21.50 -1.95 3.68
CA VAL A 137 -22.62 -1.07 3.97
C VAL A 137 -23.23 -0.55 2.67
N SER A 138 -22.42 -0.08 1.75
CA SER A 138 -22.87 0.44 0.45
C SER A 138 -23.53 -0.66 -0.40
N THR A 139 -22.96 -1.87 -0.40
CA THR A 139 -23.54 -3.02 -1.09
C THR A 139 -24.89 -3.41 -0.48
N ASN A 140 -24.98 -3.44 0.86
CA ASN A 140 -26.27 -3.73 1.54
C ASN A 140 -27.31 -2.64 1.25
N ALA A 141 -26.91 -1.37 1.22
CA ALA A 141 -27.80 -0.27 0.85
C ALA A 141 -28.29 -0.42 -0.61
N LEU A 142 -27.39 -0.77 -1.54
CA LEU A 142 -27.75 -1.05 -2.92
C LEU A 142 -28.76 -2.20 -3.04
N VAL A 143 -28.50 -3.33 -2.39
CA VAL A 143 -29.43 -4.48 -2.40
C VAL A 143 -30.81 -4.10 -1.84
N ARG A 144 -30.83 -3.31 -0.77
CA ARG A 144 -32.10 -2.86 -0.16
C ARG A 144 -32.82 -1.79 -0.99
N SER A 145 -32.12 -1.08 -1.84
CA SER A 145 -32.74 -0.06 -2.72
C SER A 145 -33.54 -0.69 -3.87
N VAL A 146 -33.33 -1.96 -4.16
CA VAL A 146 -34.04 -2.66 -5.24
C VAL A 146 -35.49 -2.92 -4.82
N PRO A 147 -36.48 -2.33 -5.48
CA PRO A 147 -37.89 -2.49 -5.15
C PRO A 147 -38.38 -3.88 -5.61
N VAL A 148 -38.32 -4.84 -4.69
CA VAL A 148 -38.68 -6.25 -4.96
C VAL A 148 -40.08 -6.40 -5.52
N ASP A 149 -41.03 -5.57 -5.06
CA ASP A 149 -42.43 -5.59 -5.56
C ASP A 149 -42.51 -5.16 -7.02
N SER A 150 -41.74 -4.15 -7.41
CA SER A 150 -41.66 -3.71 -8.80
C SER A 150 -41.03 -4.78 -9.69
N LEU A 151 -39.97 -5.45 -9.21
CA LEU A 151 -39.36 -6.58 -9.93
C LEU A 151 -40.36 -7.74 -10.08
N ARG A 152 -41.11 -8.07 -9.01
CA ARG A 152 -42.14 -9.11 -9.06
C ARG A 152 -43.19 -8.77 -10.11
N THR A 153 -43.67 -7.52 -10.14
CA THR A 153 -44.62 -7.05 -11.14
C THR A 153 -44.06 -7.24 -12.54
N VAL A 154 -42.84 -6.76 -12.80
CA VAL A 154 -42.19 -6.90 -14.15
C VAL A 154 -42.07 -8.37 -14.54
N VAL A 155 -41.61 -9.25 -13.65
CA VAL A 155 -41.50 -10.69 -13.93
C VAL A 155 -42.85 -11.32 -14.20
N THR A 156 -43.89 -10.95 -13.43
CA THR A 156 -45.26 -11.46 -13.61
C THR A 156 -45.84 -11.01 -14.96
N GLU A 157 -45.71 -9.71 -15.29
CA GLU A 157 -46.20 -9.16 -16.55
C GLU A 157 -45.47 -9.74 -17.77
N LEU A 158 -44.16 -9.93 -17.68
CA LEU A 158 -43.37 -10.62 -18.70
C LEU A 158 -43.81 -12.09 -18.87
N GLY A 159 -44.01 -12.80 -17.74
CA GLY A 159 -44.54 -14.16 -17.76
C GLY A 159 -45.90 -14.23 -18.46
N ALA A 160 -46.83 -13.33 -18.14
CA ALA A 160 -48.15 -13.23 -18.76
C ALA A 160 -48.07 -12.86 -20.26
N ALA A 161 -47.16 -11.96 -20.65
CA ALA A 161 -46.98 -11.56 -22.04
C ALA A 161 -46.45 -12.68 -22.94
N PHE A 162 -45.67 -13.62 -22.39
CA PHE A 162 -45.10 -14.75 -23.10
C PHE A 162 -45.94 -16.05 -22.94
N ASP A 163 -46.94 -16.05 -22.05
CA ASP A 163 -47.74 -17.24 -21.82
C ASP A 163 -48.54 -17.59 -23.09
N GLY A 164 -48.48 -18.84 -23.50
CA GLY A 164 -49.13 -19.38 -24.71
C GLY A 164 -48.49 -18.97 -26.04
N ARG A 165 -47.40 -18.21 -26.07
CA ARG A 165 -46.76 -17.75 -27.34
C ARG A 165 -45.51 -18.52 -27.73
N GLY A 166 -45.18 -19.62 -27.06
CA GLY A 166 -43.99 -20.43 -27.35
C GLY A 166 -43.91 -20.98 -28.77
N GLY A 167 -45.05 -21.13 -29.47
CA GLY A 167 -45.11 -21.56 -30.87
C GLY A 167 -44.86 -20.47 -31.92
N GLN A 168 -44.81 -19.21 -31.51
CA GLN A 168 -44.59 -18.07 -32.44
C GLN A 168 -43.14 -17.52 -32.34
N LEU A 169 -42.32 -18.08 -31.49
CA LEU A 169 -40.90 -17.67 -31.26
C LEU A 169 -39.90 -18.66 -31.92
N GLN A 170 -40.38 -19.59 -32.73
CA GLN A 170 -39.52 -20.51 -33.49
C GLN A 170 -39.31 -20.02 -34.93
#